data_9aaa800bd78965e82f4698e275f46cb2
#
_entry.id   9aaa800bd78965e82f4698e275f46cb2
#
_cell.length_a   1.000
_cell.length_b   1.000
_cell.length_c   1.000
_cell.angle_alpha   90.00
_cell.angle_beta   90.00
_cell.angle_gamma   90.00
#
_symmetry.space_group_name_H-M   'P 1'
#
loop_
_entity.id
_entity.type
_entity.pdbx_description
1 polymer ?
#
loop_
_entity_poly.entity_id
_entity_poly.type
_entity_poly.pdbx_seq_one_letter_code
_entity_poly.pdbx_strand_id
1 'polypeptide(L)'
;VHFEDQLAAEKKCGHMGGKVLIPVKQHISNLNAARLAADISGTPTLIIARTDAESAKLITSDVDERDKPYLTGERTAEGFYTLTPKSSFERCVTRGKAYAEYADLIWMETSTPNLDQAKKFSEAIKKEYPDQLLSYNCSPSFNWTANLSKDDIARFQKELGAMGYKFQFITLAGFHTLNYSMFELAHGYRKKGMTAYSELQDAEFLAENIGYTAHRHQREVGAGWFDAISVAVKGGESSTTALSGSTEEDQFHEETVTEVAE
;
A
#
# COMPACT_ATOMS: atom_id res chain seq x y z
N VAL A 1 6.72 -6.33 -2.46
CA VAL A 1 6.89 -6.39 -0.98
C VAL A 1 7.76 -5.24 -0.51
N HIS A 2 7.57 -4.78 0.72
CA HIS A 2 8.41 -3.73 1.29
C HIS A 2 8.96 -4.14 2.67
N PHE A 3 10.17 -3.68 2.92
CA PHE A 3 10.87 -3.86 4.19
C PHE A 3 11.26 -2.50 4.74
N GLU A 4 11.09 -2.31 6.04
CA GLU A 4 11.36 -1.05 6.71
C GLU A 4 12.54 -1.15 7.67
N ASP A 5 13.23 -0.05 7.86
CA ASP A 5 14.42 0.04 8.71
C ASP A 5 14.11 0.25 10.21
N GLN A 6 12.95 -0.21 10.66
CA GLN A 6 12.60 -0.25 12.08
C GLN A 6 13.03 -1.56 12.75
N LEU A 7 13.35 -1.47 14.05
CA LEU A 7 13.52 -2.64 14.91
C LEU A 7 12.20 -3.40 15.04
N ALA A 8 12.17 -4.67 14.65
CA ALA A 8 10.94 -5.46 14.59
C ALA A 8 10.23 -5.60 15.95
N ALA A 9 11.01 -5.77 17.04
CA ALA A 9 10.46 -5.89 18.39
C ALA A 9 9.78 -4.60 18.89
N GLU A 10 10.16 -3.43 18.36
CA GLU A 10 9.63 -2.10 18.71
C GLU A 10 8.89 -1.46 17.54
N LYS A 11 8.40 -2.26 16.60
CA LYS A 11 7.71 -1.79 15.41
C LYS A 11 6.50 -0.91 15.75
N LYS A 12 6.47 0.29 15.13
CA LYS A 12 5.34 1.21 15.20
C LYS A 12 4.86 1.57 13.79
N CYS A 13 3.57 1.88 13.67
CA CYS A 13 3.03 2.48 12.43
C CYS A 13 3.81 3.75 12.08
N GLY A 14 3.98 4.03 10.78
CA GLY A 14 4.77 5.15 10.28
C GLY A 14 4.42 6.52 10.87
N HIS A 15 3.17 6.72 11.28
CA HIS A 15 2.66 7.95 11.87
C HIS A 15 2.63 7.97 13.41
N MET A 16 3.11 6.91 14.05
CA MET A 16 3.20 6.82 15.51
C MET A 16 4.60 7.18 16.00
N GLY A 17 4.67 7.64 17.27
CA GLY A 17 5.93 7.87 17.97
C GLY A 17 6.60 6.57 18.43
N GLY A 18 7.81 6.70 18.99
CA GLY A 18 8.53 5.57 19.58
C GLY A 18 9.18 4.61 18.58
N LYS A 19 9.36 5.04 17.32
CA LYS A 19 10.07 4.25 16.31
C LYS A 19 11.56 4.17 16.64
N VAL A 20 12.10 2.96 16.53
CA VAL A 20 13.53 2.68 16.69
C VAL A 20 14.10 2.18 15.38
N LEU A 21 15.07 2.88 14.81
CA LEU A 21 15.75 2.43 13.59
C LEU A 21 16.76 1.31 13.90
N ILE A 22 17.00 0.49 12.89
CA ILE A 22 18.19 -0.40 12.86
C ILE A 22 19.30 0.29 12.03
N PRO A 23 20.58 -0.06 12.22
CA PRO A 23 21.67 0.46 11.40
C PRO A 23 21.46 0.23 9.91
N VAL A 24 21.93 1.15 9.08
CA VAL A 24 21.79 1.06 7.60
C VAL A 24 22.32 -0.29 7.10
N LYS A 25 23.48 -0.74 7.55
CA LYS A 25 24.07 -2.03 7.13
C LYS A 25 23.16 -3.22 7.47
N GLN A 26 22.49 -3.19 8.61
CA GLN A 26 21.58 -4.26 9.00
C GLN A 26 20.36 -4.30 8.06
N HIS A 27 19.81 -3.14 7.72
CA HIS A 27 18.68 -3.09 6.78
C HIS A 27 19.07 -3.55 5.37
N ILE A 28 20.27 -3.20 4.88
CA ILE A 28 20.82 -3.72 3.63
C ILE A 28 20.89 -5.26 3.67
N SER A 29 21.31 -5.85 4.77
CA SER A 29 21.32 -7.32 4.92
C SER A 29 19.91 -7.91 4.82
N ASN A 30 18.90 -7.23 5.37
CA ASN A 30 17.51 -7.65 5.25
C ASN A 30 17.00 -7.58 3.80
N LEU A 31 17.37 -6.52 3.05
CA LEU A 31 17.02 -6.37 1.64
C LEU A 31 17.68 -7.45 0.79
N ASN A 32 18.95 -7.76 1.02
CA ASN A 32 19.65 -8.86 0.36
C ASN A 32 19.01 -10.22 0.65
N ALA A 33 18.61 -10.47 1.89
CA ALA A 33 17.90 -11.70 2.24
C ALA A 33 16.55 -11.82 1.53
N ALA A 34 15.81 -10.71 1.40
CA ALA A 34 14.55 -10.65 0.67
C ALA A 34 14.75 -10.94 -0.83
N ARG A 35 15.77 -10.34 -1.45
CA ARG A 35 16.12 -10.60 -2.86
C ARG A 35 16.50 -12.05 -3.07
N LEU A 36 17.36 -12.59 -2.21
CA LEU A 36 17.77 -14.00 -2.28
C LEU A 36 16.56 -14.94 -2.17
N ALA A 37 15.62 -14.65 -1.27
CA ALA A 37 14.40 -15.45 -1.12
C ALA A 37 13.53 -15.43 -2.38
N ALA A 38 13.36 -14.26 -3.00
CA ALA A 38 12.62 -14.10 -4.26
C ALA A 38 13.30 -14.88 -5.41
N ASP A 39 14.63 -14.77 -5.53
CA ASP A 39 15.41 -15.44 -6.57
C ASP A 39 15.36 -16.98 -6.42
N ILE A 40 15.51 -17.50 -5.20
CA ILE A 40 15.37 -18.94 -4.91
C ILE A 40 13.97 -19.45 -5.22
N SER A 41 12.95 -18.66 -4.92
CA SER A 41 11.55 -18.99 -5.19
C SER A 41 11.18 -18.85 -6.67
N GLY A 42 12.04 -18.27 -7.50
CA GLY A 42 11.76 -17.99 -8.92
C GLY A 42 10.60 -17.02 -9.14
N THR A 43 10.34 -16.11 -8.19
CA THR A 43 9.24 -15.16 -8.24
C THR A 43 9.73 -13.76 -8.67
N PRO A 44 9.03 -13.05 -9.58
CA PRO A 44 9.41 -11.71 -10.01
C PRO A 44 9.00 -10.65 -8.98
N THR A 45 9.36 -10.86 -7.71
CA THR A 45 8.98 -9.98 -6.61
C THR A 45 9.80 -8.69 -6.64
N LEU A 46 9.11 -7.55 -6.71
CA LEU A 46 9.73 -6.24 -6.53
C LEU A 46 9.94 -5.95 -5.04
N ILE A 47 11.13 -5.48 -4.70
CA ILE A 47 11.53 -5.14 -3.34
C ILE A 47 11.51 -3.62 -3.17
N ILE A 48 10.77 -3.14 -2.18
CA ILE A 48 10.73 -1.73 -1.80
C ILE A 48 11.47 -1.56 -0.48
N ALA A 49 12.51 -0.73 -0.47
CA ALA A 49 13.16 -0.32 0.76
C ALA A 49 12.45 0.90 1.34
N ARG A 50 11.87 0.75 2.53
CA ARG A 50 11.22 1.82 3.27
C ARG A 50 12.17 2.35 4.35
N THR A 51 12.27 3.68 4.45
CA THR A 51 12.88 4.32 5.61
C THR A 51 11.86 5.09 6.44
N ASP A 52 11.90 4.88 7.74
CA ASP A 52 11.10 5.58 8.75
C ASP A 52 11.90 6.69 9.45
N ALA A 53 13.03 7.06 8.89
CA ALA A 53 14.00 7.97 9.50
C ALA A 53 13.50 9.41 9.67
N GLU A 54 12.44 9.82 8.96
CA GLU A 54 11.88 11.19 9.07
C GLU A 54 11.40 11.48 10.49
N SER A 55 10.64 10.59 11.09
CA SER A 55 10.06 10.79 12.42
C SER A 55 10.69 9.95 13.53
N ALA A 56 11.59 9.02 13.21
CA ALA A 56 12.29 8.21 14.22
C ALA A 56 13.25 9.06 15.04
N LYS A 57 13.23 8.84 16.36
CA LYS A 57 14.10 9.54 17.33
C LYS A 57 15.16 8.63 17.93
N LEU A 58 15.11 7.33 17.66
CA LEU A 58 15.94 6.31 18.27
C LEU A 58 16.54 5.39 17.21
N ILE A 59 17.72 4.83 17.55
CA ILE A 59 18.39 3.79 16.77
C ILE A 59 19.05 2.78 17.72
N THR A 60 19.10 1.52 17.30
CA THR A 60 19.62 0.42 18.14
C THR A 60 21.12 0.49 18.40
N SER A 61 21.92 1.02 17.45
CA SER A 61 23.37 0.98 17.50
C SER A 61 24.01 2.11 16.68
N ASP A 62 25.23 2.46 17.02
CA ASP A 62 26.10 3.45 16.38
C ASP A 62 27.17 2.83 15.47
N VAL A 63 27.02 1.55 15.13
CA VAL A 63 28.07 0.79 14.40
C VAL A 63 28.23 1.16 12.93
N ASP A 64 27.24 1.85 12.34
CA ASP A 64 27.26 2.24 10.94
C ASP A 64 27.71 3.69 10.79
N GLU A 65 28.76 3.92 10.00
CA GLU A 65 29.33 5.25 9.79
C GLU A 65 28.32 6.23 9.18
N ARG A 66 27.34 5.74 8.39
CA ARG A 66 26.30 6.57 7.78
C ARG A 66 25.28 7.09 8.79
N ASP A 67 25.13 6.42 9.92
CA ASP A 67 24.20 6.83 10.98
C ASP A 67 24.86 7.77 12.02
N LYS A 68 26.18 7.69 12.20
CA LYS A 68 26.91 8.46 13.21
C LYS A 68 26.68 9.96 13.16
N PRO A 69 26.64 10.63 11.99
CA PRO A 69 26.41 12.09 11.92
C PRO A 69 25.07 12.55 12.50
N TYR A 70 24.14 11.65 12.68
CA TYR A 70 22.79 11.92 13.16
C TYR A 70 22.55 11.60 14.63
N LEU A 71 23.57 11.09 15.33
CA LEU A 71 23.48 10.78 16.75
C LEU A 71 23.66 12.04 17.61
N THR A 72 22.92 12.11 18.72
CA THR A 72 23.12 13.19 19.71
C THR A 72 24.25 12.90 20.70
N GLY A 73 24.70 11.64 20.79
CA GLY A 73 25.61 11.16 21.84
C GLY A 73 24.92 10.68 23.11
N GLU A 74 23.60 10.88 23.22
CA GLU A 74 22.81 10.45 24.37
C GLU A 74 22.19 9.06 24.16
N ARG A 75 21.79 8.41 25.26
CA ARG A 75 21.08 7.14 25.28
C ARG A 75 19.83 7.19 26.15
N THR A 76 18.83 6.39 25.78
CA THR A 76 17.68 6.15 26.64
C THR A 76 18.03 5.17 27.76
N ALA A 77 17.13 5.03 28.74
CA ALA A 77 17.29 4.06 29.84
C ALA A 77 17.36 2.62 29.34
N GLU A 78 16.68 2.31 28.21
CA GLU A 78 16.70 1.00 27.56
C GLU A 78 17.98 0.77 26.73
N GLY A 79 18.82 1.79 26.58
CA GLY A 79 20.12 1.71 25.89
C GLY A 79 20.08 2.09 24.41
N PHE A 80 18.97 2.54 23.85
CA PHE A 80 18.90 3.06 22.48
C PHE A 80 19.66 4.38 22.35
N TYR A 81 20.33 4.58 21.22
CA TYR A 81 20.93 5.87 20.89
C TYR A 81 19.85 6.84 20.43
N THR A 82 19.99 8.11 20.77
CA THR A 82 19.07 9.17 20.34
C THR A 82 19.55 9.86 19.07
N LEU A 83 18.61 10.22 18.23
CA LEU A 83 18.83 10.84 16.93
C LEU A 83 18.47 12.33 16.96
N THR A 84 19.25 13.16 16.26
CA THR A 84 18.98 14.59 16.17
C THR A 84 17.76 14.89 15.29
N PRO A 85 16.78 15.67 15.77
CA PRO A 85 15.59 16.00 14.97
C PRO A 85 15.90 16.92 13.78
N LYS A 86 16.94 17.77 13.89
CA LYS A 86 17.22 18.81 12.90
C LYS A 86 17.65 18.30 11.52
N SER A 87 18.13 17.08 11.43
CA SER A 87 18.61 16.45 10.19
C SER A 87 17.83 15.20 9.81
N SER A 88 16.55 15.15 10.14
CA SER A 88 15.69 14.00 9.83
C SER A 88 15.54 13.76 8.33
N PHE A 89 15.41 14.82 7.54
CA PHE A 89 15.34 14.71 6.09
C PHE A 89 16.65 14.23 5.47
N GLU A 90 17.78 14.81 5.85
CA GLU A 90 19.11 14.39 5.38
C GLU A 90 19.40 12.93 5.74
N ARG A 91 18.96 12.49 6.90
CA ARG A 91 19.03 11.10 7.33
C ARG A 91 18.21 10.18 6.41
N CYS A 92 17.01 10.60 6.01
CA CYS A 92 16.21 9.87 5.01
C CYS A 92 16.93 9.78 3.66
N VAL A 93 17.52 10.87 3.20
CA VAL A 93 18.28 10.89 1.93
C VAL A 93 19.50 9.96 2.01
N THR A 94 20.27 10.01 3.10
CA THR A 94 21.43 9.12 3.30
C THR A 94 21.02 7.65 3.25
N ARG A 95 19.94 7.29 3.94
CA ARG A 95 19.41 5.92 3.96
C ARG A 95 18.84 5.52 2.59
N GLY A 96 18.05 6.39 1.97
CA GLY A 96 17.50 6.14 0.64
C GLY A 96 18.57 5.84 -0.41
N LYS A 97 19.67 6.62 -0.42
CA LYS A 97 20.82 6.37 -1.29
C LYS A 97 21.52 5.04 -0.97
N ALA A 98 21.69 4.75 0.30
CA ALA A 98 22.33 3.49 0.72
C ALA A 98 21.52 2.24 0.36
N TYR A 99 20.20 2.37 0.20
CA TYR A 99 19.30 1.26 -0.16
C TYR A 99 19.08 1.11 -1.67
N ALA A 100 19.41 2.13 -2.46
CA ALA A 100 19.10 2.19 -3.89
C ALA A 100 19.67 1.00 -4.68
N GLU A 101 20.86 0.51 -4.34
CA GLU A 101 21.49 -0.65 -5.00
C GLU A 101 20.85 -2.00 -4.61
N TYR A 102 20.01 -2.02 -3.57
CA TYR A 102 19.47 -3.26 -2.97
C TYR A 102 17.96 -3.39 -3.08
N ALA A 103 17.31 -2.42 -3.71
CA ALA A 103 15.86 -2.41 -3.85
C ALA A 103 15.42 -1.84 -5.21
N ASP A 104 14.30 -2.34 -5.72
CA ASP A 104 13.71 -1.86 -6.97
C ASP A 104 13.09 -0.46 -6.80
N LEU A 105 12.54 -0.18 -5.61
CA LEU A 105 11.96 1.12 -5.28
C LEU A 105 12.42 1.59 -3.90
N ILE A 106 12.49 2.91 -3.73
CA ILE A 106 12.75 3.55 -2.43
C ILE A 106 11.52 4.30 -1.96
N TRP A 107 11.20 4.11 -0.68
CA TRP A 107 10.08 4.77 -0.01
C TRP A 107 10.56 5.48 1.26
N MET A 108 10.40 6.79 1.28
CA MET A 108 10.52 7.60 2.49
C MET A 108 9.12 7.76 3.11
N GLU A 109 8.90 7.19 4.30
CA GLU A 109 7.67 7.44 5.05
C GLU A 109 7.66 8.88 5.57
N THR A 110 6.55 9.59 5.37
CA THR A 110 6.40 11.01 5.70
C THR A 110 5.27 11.23 6.70
N SER A 111 5.35 12.33 7.44
CA SER A 111 4.36 12.70 8.46
C SER A 111 3.17 13.48 7.88
N THR A 112 3.37 14.16 6.76
CA THR A 112 2.36 15.02 6.10
C THR A 112 2.48 14.92 4.58
N PRO A 113 1.41 15.22 3.81
CA PRO A 113 1.48 15.29 2.37
C PRO A 113 2.21 16.57 1.95
N ASN A 114 3.43 16.44 1.40
CA ASN A 114 4.27 17.57 1.04
C ASN A 114 5.02 17.31 -0.27
N LEU A 115 4.58 17.98 -1.35
CA LEU A 115 5.19 17.85 -2.68
C LEU A 115 6.61 18.43 -2.74
N ASP A 116 6.91 19.48 -2.00
CA ASP A 116 8.26 20.05 -1.98
C ASP A 116 9.27 19.12 -1.31
N GLN A 117 8.86 18.46 -0.22
CA GLN A 117 9.68 17.45 0.44
C GLN A 117 9.88 16.23 -0.49
N ALA A 118 8.80 15.77 -1.14
CA ALA A 118 8.87 14.69 -2.11
C ALA A 118 9.81 15.01 -3.28
N LYS A 119 9.73 16.24 -3.82
CA LYS A 119 10.61 16.72 -4.88
C LYS A 119 12.07 16.69 -4.46
N LYS A 120 12.39 17.27 -3.31
CA LYS A 120 13.76 17.33 -2.77
C LYS A 120 14.34 15.92 -2.56
N PHE A 121 13.52 14.98 -2.06
CA PHE A 121 13.94 13.60 -1.87
C PHE A 121 14.21 12.92 -3.21
N SER A 122 13.30 13.05 -4.18
CA SER A 122 13.48 12.51 -5.52
C SER A 122 14.75 13.05 -6.18
N GLU A 123 14.95 14.37 -6.19
CA GLU A 123 16.13 15.01 -6.76
C GLU A 123 17.43 14.51 -6.12
N ALA A 124 17.44 14.36 -4.79
CA ALA A 124 18.59 13.88 -4.05
C ALA A 124 18.95 12.42 -4.39
N ILE A 125 17.96 11.54 -4.54
CA ILE A 125 18.18 10.14 -4.93
C ILE A 125 18.60 10.06 -6.40
N LYS A 126 17.85 10.70 -7.30
CA LYS A 126 18.07 10.61 -8.75
C LYS A 126 19.34 11.27 -9.23
N LYS A 127 19.95 12.12 -8.44
CA LYS A 127 21.27 12.69 -8.73
C LYS A 127 22.36 11.61 -8.82
N GLU A 128 22.27 10.55 -8.01
CA GLU A 128 23.24 9.44 -7.99
C GLU A 128 22.68 8.19 -8.68
N TYR A 129 21.36 7.99 -8.60
CA TYR A 129 20.63 6.85 -9.15
C TYR A 129 19.50 7.35 -10.07
N PRO A 130 19.80 7.79 -11.32
CA PRO A 130 18.81 8.46 -12.20
C PRO A 130 17.57 7.63 -12.49
N ASP A 131 17.73 6.31 -12.61
CA ASP A 131 16.66 5.37 -12.96
C ASP A 131 15.93 4.80 -11.74
N GLN A 132 16.34 5.16 -10.52
CA GLN A 132 15.72 4.64 -9.32
C GLN A 132 14.24 4.99 -9.25
N LEU A 133 13.41 3.98 -9.14
CA LEU A 133 11.97 4.16 -8.91
C LEU A 133 11.69 4.51 -7.45
N LEU A 134 10.66 5.31 -7.24
CA LEU A 134 10.24 5.75 -5.90
C LEU A 134 8.80 5.32 -5.61
N SER A 135 8.51 5.13 -4.34
CA SER A 135 7.16 4.86 -3.82
C SER A 135 6.70 5.95 -2.87
N TYR A 136 5.39 6.19 -2.84
CA TYR A 136 4.78 7.16 -1.93
C TYR A 136 3.51 6.61 -1.28
N ASN A 137 3.42 6.76 0.04
CA ASN A 137 2.21 6.45 0.79
C ASN A 137 1.31 7.69 0.86
N CYS A 138 0.21 7.66 0.11
CA CYS A 138 -0.88 8.64 0.24
C CYS A 138 -1.73 8.28 1.47
N SER A 139 -1.14 8.43 2.66
CA SER A 139 -1.68 7.89 3.89
C SER A 139 -3.06 8.45 4.27
N PRO A 140 -3.98 7.60 4.74
CA PRO A 140 -5.23 8.05 5.37
C PRO A 140 -5.00 8.73 6.72
N SER A 141 -3.81 8.59 7.33
CA SER A 141 -3.42 9.33 8.53
C SER A 141 -3.15 10.80 8.27
N PHE A 142 -2.95 11.19 7.02
CA PHE A 142 -2.90 12.59 6.64
C PHE A 142 -4.30 13.20 6.68
N ASN A 143 -4.46 14.33 7.31
CA ASN A 143 -5.67 15.12 7.12
C ASN A 143 -5.50 15.96 5.85
N TRP A 144 -5.84 15.37 4.70
CA TRP A 144 -5.59 15.92 3.38
C TRP A 144 -6.13 17.34 3.22
N THR A 145 -7.41 17.54 3.56
CA THR A 145 -8.09 18.84 3.39
C THR A 145 -7.66 19.90 4.41
N ALA A 146 -7.06 19.49 5.53
CA ALA A 146 -6.46 20.41 6.49
C ALA A 146 -5.05 20.88 6.07
N ASN A 147 -4.35 20.07 5.25
CA ASN A 147 -2.97 20.34 4.84
C ASN A 147 -2.86 20.94 3.43
N LEU A 148 -3.81 20.65 2.55
CA LEU A 148 -3.74 21.00 1.13
C LEU A 148 -5.06 21.59 0.62
N SER A 149 -4.96 22.47 -0.38
CA SER A 149 -6.13 22.91 -1.14
C SER A 149 -6.71 21.78 -2.00
N LYS A 150 -7.97 21.91 -2.44
CA LYS A 150 -8.58 20.95 -3.35
C LYS A 150 -7.79 20.81 -4.65
N ASP A 151 -7.26 21.89 -5.18
CA ASP A 151 -6.49 21.92 -6.41
C ASP A 151 -5.15 21.20 -6.22
N ASP A 152 -4.48 21.37 -5.06
CA ASP A 152 -3.26 20.64 -4.73
C ASP A 152 -3.54 19.13 -4.60
N ILE A 153 -4.63 18.75 -3.95
CA ILE A 153 -5.04 17.35 -3.83
C ILE A 153 -5.29 16.75 -5.21
N ALA A 154 -5.99 17.47 -6.10
CA ALA A 154 -6.35 16.96 -7.43
C ALA A 154 -5.13 16.69 -8.34
N ARG A 155 -4.03 17.43 -8.16
CA ARG A 155 -2.80 17.27 -8.95
C ARG A 155 -1.74 16.41 -8.27
N PHE A 156 -1.91 16.07 -6.99
CA PHE A 156 -0.88 15.49 -6.11
C PHE A 156 -0.22 14.24 -6.72
N GLN A 157 -1.01 13.25 -7.15
CA GLN A 157 -0.48 12.01 -7.70
C GLN A 157 0.22 12.21 -9.04
N LYS A 158 -0.27 13.12 -9.89
CA LYS A 158 0.35 13.42 -11.18
C LYS A 158 1.73 14.05 -10.99
N GLU A 159 1.86 14.98 -10.05
CA GLU A 159 3.14 15.61 -9.72
C GLU A 159 4.12 14.60 -9.11
N LEU A 160 3.68 13.75 -8.18
CA LEU A 160 4.50 12.66 -7.68
C LEU A 160 4.97 11.73 -8.81
N GLY A 161 4.07 11.34 -9.71
CA GLY A 161 4.40 10.52 -10.87
C GLY A 161 5.46 11.14 -11.78
N ALA A 162 5.39 12.46 -12.00
CA ALA A 162 6.38 13.22 -12.77
C ALA A 162 7.75 13.26 -12.08
N MET A 163 7.80 13.28 -10.75
CA MET A 163 9.03 13.22 -9.96
C MET A 163 9.65 11.82 -9.90
N GLY A 164 8.96 10.77 -10.38
CA GLY A 164 9.46 9.39 -10.40
C GLY A 164 8.90 8.48 -9.31
N TYR A 165 7.90 8.92 -8.57
CA TYR A 165 7.13 8.07 -7.67
C TYR A 165 6.15 7.22 -8.50
N LYS A 166 6.63 6.07 -8.99
CA LYS A 166 5.88 5.22 -9.93
C LYS A 166 4.95 4.22 -9.24
N PHE A 167 5.12 4.01 -7.95
CA PHE A 167 4.20 3.24 -7.13
C PHE A 167 3.65 4.11 -6.01
N GLN A 168 2.36 4.42 -6.10
CA GLN A 168 1.63 5.25 -5.14
C GLN A 168 0.47 4.43 -4.61
N PHE A 169 0.23 4.49 -3.31
CA PHE A 169 -0.81 3.68 -2.68
C PHE A 169 -1.46 4.42 -1.52
N ILE A 170 -2.69 4.05 -1.23
CA ILE A 170 -3.45 4.53 -0.07
C ILE A 170 -3.54 3.36 0.89
N THR A 171 -2.75 3.39 1.96
CA THR A 171 -2.85 2.38 3.02
C THR A 171 -4.25 2.42 3.64
N LEU A 172 -4.80 1.25 3.97
CA LEU A 172 -6.11 1.12 4.63
C LEU A 172 -7.31 1.64 3.83
N ALA A 173 -7.18 1.93 2.52
CA ALA A 173 -8.32 2.38 1.70
C ALA A 173 -9.49 1.38 1.78
N GLY A 174 -9.20 0.09 1.60
CA GLY A 174 -10.22 -0.97 1.73
C GLY A 174 -10.82 -1.04 3.13
N PHE A 175 -10.00 -0.91 4.18
CA PHE A 175 -10.49 -0.88 5.56
C PHE A 175 -11.48 0.26 5.79
N HIS A 176 -11.12 1.47 5.40
CA HIS A 176 -12.00 2.64 5.60
C HIS A 176 -13.28 2.54 4.77
N THR A 177 -13.18 2.15 3.50
CA THR A 177 -14.33 1.99 2.63
C THR A 177 -15.30 0.93 3.17
N LEU A 178 -14.81 -0.26 3.49
CA LEU A 178 -15.63 -1.35 4.01
C LEU A 178 -16.32 -0.96 5.33
N ASN A 179 -15.57 -0.41 6.29
CA ASN A 179 -16.14 -0.07 7.60
C ASN A 179 -17.15 1.07 7.50
N TYR A 180 -16.86 2.09 6.70
CA TYR A 180 -17.77 3.23 6.53
C TYR A 180 -19.06 2.82 5.82
N SER A 181 -18.98 2.08 4.71
CA SER A 181 -20.14 1.60 3.99
C SER A 181 -21.01 0.69 4.85
N MET A 182 -20.39 -0.21 5.63
CA MET A 182 -21.13 -1.09 6.54
C MET A 182 -21.78 -0.31 7.68
N PHE A 183 -21.10 0.71 8.20
CA PHE A 183 -21.69 1.61 9.19
C PHE A 183 -22.92 2.35 8.64
N GLU A 184 -22.82 2.90 7.42
CA GLU A 184 -23.95 3.60 6.78
C GLU A 184 -25.14 2.67 6.57
N LEU A 185 -24.89 1.45 6.06
CA LEU A 185 -25.93 0.44 5.90
C LEU A 185 -26.62 0.11 7.22
N ALA A 186 -25.83 -0.20 8.25
CA ALA A 186 -26.38 -0.55 9.59
C ALA A 186 -27.17 0.61 10.21
N HIS A 187 -26.66 1.83 10.08
CA HIS A 187 -27.37 3.04 10.56
C HIS A 187 -28.68 3.28 9.83
N GLY A 188 -28.69 3.11 8.51
CA GLY A 188 -29.89 3.20 7.67
C GLY A 188 -30.88 2.09 7.98
N TYR A 189 -30.41 0.85 8.09
CA TYR A 189 -31.23 -0.34 8.37
C TYR A 189 -31.99 -0.22 9.71
N ARG A 190 -31.34 0.30 10.74
CA ARG A 190 -32.00 0.59 12.02
C ARG A 190 -33.24 1.47 11.89
N LYS A 191 -33.26 2.37 10.90
CA LYS A 191 -34.36 3.34 10.70
C LYS A 191 -35.38 2.89 9.68
N LYS A 192 -34.92 2.25 8.58
CA LYS A 192 -35.72 1.99 7.37
C LYS A 192 -35.88 0.47 7.09
N GLY A 193 -35.23 -0.41 7.85
CA GLY A 193 -35.22 -1.86 7.56
C GLY A 193 -34.68 -2.18 6.17
N MET A 194 -35.34 -3.11 5.48
CA MET A 194 -34.92 -3.59 4.15
C MET A 194 -34.84 -2.48 3.07
N THR A 195 -35.53 -1.36 3.26
CA THR A 195 -35.42 -0.24 2.33
C THR A 195 -33.98 0.27 2.22
N ALA A 196 -33.24 0.32 3.35
CA ALA A 196 -31.85 0.74 3.32
C ALA A 196 -30.93 -0.25 2.57
N TYR A 197 -31.26 -1.54 2.63
CA TYR A 197 -30.53 -2.55 1.86
C TYR A 197 -30.87 -2.51 0.38
N SER A 198 -32.15 -2.34 0.01
CA SER A 198 -32.52 -2.23 -1.40
C SER A 198 -31.92 -0.98 -2.07
N GLU A 199 -31.81 0.13 -1.34
CA GLU A 199 -31.11 1.34 -1.82
C GLU A 199 -29.64 1.04 -2.17
N LEU A 200 -28.94 0.20 -1.37
CA LEU A 200 -27.58 -0.27 -1.69
C LEU A 200 -27.58 -1.16 -2.93
N GLN A 201 -28.49 -2.11 -3.01
CA GLN A 201 -28.58 -3.05 -4.13
C GLN A 201 -28.89 -2.33 -5.45
N ASP A 202 -29.79 -1.35 -5.43
CA ASP A 202 -30.08 -0.51 -6.61
C ASP A 202 -28.87 0.28 -7.06
N ALA A 203 -28.06 0.78 -6.11
CA ALA A 203 -26.81 1.46 -6.43
C ALA A 203 -25.75 0.51 -7.03
N GLU A 204 -25.67 -0.74 -6.58
CA GLU A 204 -24.80 -1.76 -7.15
C GLU A 204 -25.20 -2.10 -8.59
N PHE A 205 -26.49 -2.28 -8.87
CA PHE A 205 -26.98 -2.52 -10.23
C PHE A 205 -26.71 -1.33 -11.15
N LEU A 206 -26.93 -0.10 -10.68
CA LEU A 206 -26.63 1.09 -11.46
C LEU A 206 -25.13 1.22 -11.78
N ALA A 207 -24.26 0.80 -10.82
CA ALA A 207 -22.82 0.87 -10.98
C ALA A 207 -22.28 -0.15 -12.01
N GLU A 208 -23.09 -1.11 -12.47
CA GLU A 208 -22.72 -2.01 -13.56
C GLU A 208 -22.36 -1.24 -14.84
N ASN A 209 -23.02 -0.12 -15.09
CA ASN A 209 -22.73 0.76 -16.23
C ASN A 209 -21.31 1.38 -16.22
N ILE A 210 -20.63 1.33 -15.09
CA ILE A 210 -19.25 1.80 -14.93
C ILE A 210 -18.27 0.67 -14.56
N GLY A 211 -18.70 -0.60 -14.78
CA GLY A 211 -17.86 -1.78 -14.64
C GLY A 211 -17.89 -2.47 -13.27
N TYR A 212 -18.83 -2.13 -12.38
CA TYR A 212 -18.99 -2.86 -11.13
C TYR A 212 -19.75 -4.19 -11.37
N THR A 213 -19.18 -5.30 -10.94
CA THR A 213 -19.72 -6.63 -11.20
C THR A 213 -20.01 -7.46 -9.94
N ALA A 214 -19.59 -6.98 -8.76
CA ALA A 214 -19.65 -7.77 -7.54
C ALA A 214 -21.06 -8.02 -6.98
N HIS A 215 -22.10 -7.37 -7.51
CA HIS A 215 -23.49 -7.75 -7.26
C HIS A 215 -23.79 -9.18 -7.78
N ARG A 216 -23.03 -9.66 -8.79
CA ARG A 216 -23.03 -11.06 -9.28
C ARG A 216 -22.10 -11.91 -8.41
N HIS A 217 -22.37 -11.97 -7.12
CA HIS A 217 -21.47 -12.52 -6.11
C HIS A 217 -21.09 -13.99 -6.32
N GLN A 218 -21.99 -14.83 -6.85
CA GLN A 218 -21.68 -16.22 -7.16
C GLN A 218 -20.63 -16.36 -8.27
N ARG A 219 -20.71 -15.50 -9.28
CA ARG A 219 -19.68 -15.42 -10.33
C ARG A 219 -18.35 -14.96 -9.77
N GLU A 220 -18.35 -13.90 -8.97
CA GLU A 220 -17.11 -13.33 -8.42
C GLU A 220 -16.36 -14.28 -7.47
N VAL A 221 -17.07 -15.18 -6.77
CA VAL A 221 -16.44 -16.21 -5.95
C VAL A 221 -16.10 -17.49 -6.73
N GLY A 222 -16.34 -17.51 -8.04
CA GLY A 222 -15.90 -18.59 -8.93
C GLY A 222 -16.77 -19.86 -8.91
N ALA A 223 -18.07 -19.75 -8.59
CA ALA A 223 -18.97 -20.89 -8.58
C ALA A 223 -19.01 -21.64 -9.92
N GLY A 224 -18.97 -20.91 -11.06
CA GLY A 224 -18.92 -21.49 -12.39
C GLY A 224 -17.69 -22.36 -12.68
N TRP A 225 -16.54 -22.05 -12.03
CA TRP A 225 -15.33 -22.85 -12.16
C TRP A 225 -15.50 -24.25 -11.54
N PHE A 226 -16.16 -24.35 -10.40
CA PHE A 226 -16.46 -25.64 -9.75
C PHE A 226 -17.42 -26.47 -10.58
N ASP A 227 -18.42 -25.88 -11.21
CA ASP A 227 -19.32 -26.56 -12.14
C ASP A 227 -18.55 -27.08 -13.36
N ALA A 228 -17.68 -26.29 -13.95
CA ALA A 228 -16.85 -26.72 -15.06
C ALA A 228 -15.95 -27.90 -14.70
N ILE A 229 -15.34 -27.92 -13.52
CA ILE A 229 -14.57 -29.09 -13.02
C ILE A 229 -15.47 -30.29 -12.85
N SER A 230 -16.65 -30.12 -12.24
CA SER A 230 -17.59 -31.25 -12.05
C SER A 230 -18.01 -31.89 -13.36
N VAL A 231 -18.27 -31.07 -14.38
CA VAL A 231 -18.59 -31.57 -15.75
C VAL A 231 -17.39 -32.29 -16.37
N ALA A 232 -16.19 -31.70 -16.30
CA ALA A 232 -14.98 -32.27 -16.88
C ALA A 232 -14.62 -33.63 -16.23
N VAL A 233 -14.67 -33.74 -14.90
CA VAL A 233 -14.35 -34.97 -14.16
C VAL A 233 -15.37 -36.09 -14.45
N LYS A 234 -16.63 -35.72 -14.72
CA LYS A 234 -17.71 -36.72 -15.03
C LYS A 234 -17.83 -37.03 -16.52
N GLY A 235 -16.92 -36.60 -17.36
CA GLY A 235 -16.87 -36.97 -18.78
C GLY A 235 -17.80 -36.13 -19.67
N GLY A 236 -18.14 -34.91 -19.28
CA GLY A 236 -18.88 -33.93 -20.09
C GLY A 236 -20.28 -33.59 -19.58
N GLU A 237 -20.84 -34.39 -18.64
CA GLU A 237 -22.14 -34.15 -18.06
C GLU A 237 -22.13 -34.21 -16.54
N SER A 238 -22.85 -33.33 -15.86
CA SER A 238 -23.06 -33.41 -14.42
C SER A 238 -24.44 -32.86 -14.06
N SER A 239 -25.21 -33.68 -13.32
CA SER A 239 -26.50 -33.28 -12.78
C SER A 239 -26.40 -32.48 -11.47
N THR A 240 -25.18 -32.27 -10.97
CA THR A 240 -24.92 -31.62 -9.69
C THR A 240 -24.25 -30.25 -9.84
N THR A 241 -24.38 -29.64 -11.04
CA THR A 241 -23.97 -28.24 -11.23
C THR A 241 -24.85 -27.33 -10.39
N ALA A 242 -24.22 -26.34 -9.76
CA ALA A 242 -24.90 -25.44 -8.84
C ALA A 242 -25.67 -24.31 -9.56
N LEU A 243 -25.26 -23.96 -10.78
CA LEU A 243 -25.76 -22.80 -11.52
C LEU A 243 -26.97 -23.14 -12.37
N SER A 244 -26.99 -24.26 -13.06
CA SER A 244 -28.08 -24.63 -13.95
C SER A 244 -29.41 -24.78 -13.19
N GLY A 245 -30.41 -24.03 -13.61
CA GLY A 245 -31.74 -23.98 -13.00
C GLY A 245 -31.80 -23.23 -11.65
N SER A 246 -30.73 -22.48 -11.27
CA SER A 246 -30.75 -21.65 -10.09
C SER A 246 -31.30 -20.24 -10.36
N THR A 247 -31.72 -19.55 -9.31
CA THR A 247 -32.11 -18.12 -9.39
C THR A 247 -30.93 -17.19 -9.72
N GLU A 248 -29.71 -17.73 -9.68
CA GLU A 248 -28.46 -17.01 -9.92
C GLU A 248 -27.88 -17.29 -11.32
N GLU A 249 -28.60 -18.08 -12.15
CA GLU A 249 -28.10 -18.52 -13.46
C GLU A 249 -27.73 -17.35 -14.37
N ASP A 250 -28.49 -16.28 -14.34
CA ASP A 250 -28.27 -15.06 -15.14
C ASP A 250 -26.92 -14.35 -14.80
N GLN A 251 -26.32 -14.61 -13.63
CA GLN A 251 -25.03 -14.04 -13.26
C GLN A 251 -23.88 -14.56 -14.14
N PHE A 252 -24.09 -15.68 -14.85
CA PHE A 252 -23.05 -16.40 -15.59
C PHE A 252 -23.21 -16.28 -17.11
N HIS A 253 -24.25 -15.63 -17.60
CA HIS A 253 -24.33 -15.27 -19.01
C HIS A 253 -23.35 -14.14 -19.29
N GLU A 254 -22.39 -14.37 -20.20
CA GLU A 254 -21.51 -13.33 -20.73
C GLU A 254 -22.38 -12.35 -21.54
N GLU A 255 -22.65 -11.17 -20.99
CA GLU A 255 -22.95 -10.05 -21.85
C GLU A 255 -21.70 -9.76 -22.66
N THR A 256 -21.81 -9.86 -23.98
CA THR A 256 -20.78 -9.40 -24.90
C THR A 256 -20.46 -7.94 -24.54
N VAL A 257 -19.34 -7.73 -23.87
CA VAL A 257 -18.79 -6.40 -23.64
C VAL A 257 -18.47 -5.85 -25.02
N THR A 258 -19.36 -5.02 -25.53
CA THR A 258 -19.04 -4.12 -26.64
C THR A 258 -17.91 -3.25 -26.10
N GLU A 259 -16.72 -3.42 -26.64
CA GLU A 259 -15.57 -2.55 -26.36
C GLU A 259 -16.03 -1.10 -26.49
N VAL A 260 -16.12 -0.42 -25.36
CA VAL A 260 -16.13 1.04 -25.35
C VAL A 260 -14.68 1.44 -25.56
N ALA A 261 -14.35 1.68 -26.84
CA ALA A 261 -13.12 2.35 -27.20
C ALA A 261 -13.12 3.75 -26.60
N GLU A 262 -12.15 4.05 -25.80
CA GLU A 262 -11.31 5.20 -25.46
C GLU A 262 -10.99 5.31 -23.99
#